data_9ba1a20a20e514fed70e59f3460006ef
#
_entry.id   9ba1a20a20e514fed70e59f3460006ef
#
_cell.length_a   1.000
_cell.length_b   1.000
_cell.length_c   1.000
_cell.angle_alpha   90.00
_cell.angle_beta   90.00
_cell.angle_gamma   90.00
#
_symmetry.space_group_name_H-M   'P 1'
#
loop_
_entity.id
_entity.type
_entity.pdbx_description
1 polymer ?
#
loop_
_entity_poly.entity_id
_entity_poly.type
_entity_poly.pdbx_seq_one_letter_code
_entity_poly.pdbx_strand_id
1 'polypeptide(L)'
;MSLYFEEFVLDRLLETRGRTITESDVVSFAGLSGDFIELHTNDEYAKTTPFGQRIAHGALIFSVSIGLMTQMNLVTETVLAFYGVDKMRFTKPVFIGDTVRVAKRVIETREMGHSRGLITFDSKVLNQHGETVLAYQDKLLVKRRPSET
;
A
#
# COMPACT_ATOMS: atom_id res chain seq x y z
N MET A 1 -4.38 -17.86 10.77
CA MET A 1 -3.89 -18.85 9.78
C MET A 1 -3.68 -18.13 8.46
N SER A 2 -2.49 -18.24 7.88
CA SER A 2 -2.16 -17.57 6.63
C SER A 2 -2.85 -18.22 5.43
N LEU A 3 -3.25 -17.44 4.46
CA LEU A 3 -3.89 -17.90 3.23
C LEU A 3 -2.84 -18.44 2.25
N TYR A 4 -3.14 -19.56 1.62
CA TYR A 4 -2.39 -20.10 0.49
C TYR A 4 -2.95 -19.55 -0.83
N PHE A 5 -2.22 -19.74 -1.92
CA PHE A 5 -2.59 -19.27 -3.24
C PHE A 5 -4.03 -19.62 -3.64
N GLU A 6 -4.48 -20.83 -3.36
CA GLU A 6 -5.79 -21.36 -3.72
C GLU A 6 -6.95 -20.63 -3.00
N GLU A 7 -6.66 -19.89 -1.93
CA GLU A 7 -7.67 -19.15 -1.16
C GLU A 7 -7.90 -17.73 -1.67
N PHE A 8 -7.08 -17.27 -2.62
CA PHE A 8 -7.26 -15.98 -3.28
C PHE A 8 -8.14 -16.14 -4.52
N VAL A 9 -9.44 -15.93 -4.32
CA VAL A 9 -10.43 -15.99 -5.40
C VAL A 9 -10.58 -14.62 -6.06
N LEU A 10 -10.88 -14.61 -7.36
CA LEU A 10 -11.15 -13.38 -8.12
C LEU A 10 -12.26 -12.56 -7.46
N ASP A 11 -12.14 -11.25 -7.57
CA ASP A 11 -13.05 -10.26 -7.01
C ASP A 11 -13.13 -10.20 -5.47
N ARG A 12 -12.35 -11.02 -4.76
CA ARG A 12 -12.26 -10.91 -3.31
C ARG A 12 -11.77 -9.53 -2.93
N LEU A 13 -12.58 -8.82 -2.15
CA LEU A 13 -12.25 -7.51 -1.62
C LEU A 13 -11.64 -7.64 -0.22
N LEU A 14 -10.55 -6.94 0.01
CA LEU A 14 -9.86 -6.83 1.29
C LEU A 14 -9.80 -5.35 1.67
N GLU A 15 -10.16 -5.02 2.89
CA GLU A 15 -10.08 -3.65 3.42
C GLU A 15 -9.33 -3.63 4.74
N THR A 16 -8.49 -2.62 4.93
CA THR A 16 -7.73 -2.43 6.16
C THR A 16 -8.43 -1.46 7.11
N ARG A 17 -7.98 -1.46 8.35
CA ARG A 17 -8.25 -0.33 9.25
C ARG A 17 -7.60 0.95 8.73
N GLY A 18 -8.02 2.10 9.25
CA GLY A 18 -7.40 3.39 8.97
C GLY A 18 -6.15 3.66 9.82
N ARG A 19 -5.27 4.49 9.29
CA ARG A 19 -4.12 5.05 10.01
C ARG A 19 -3.97 6.53 9.70
N THR A 20 -3.85 7.36 10.72
CA THR A 20 -3.59 8.80 10.57
C THR A 20 -2.11 9.02 10.27
N ILE A 21 -1.85 9.82 9.24
CA ILE A 21 -0.49 10.27 8.88
C ILE A 21 -0.12 11.44 9.79
N THR A 22 0.94 11.28 10.54
CA THR A 22 1.40 12.27 11.51
C THR A 22 2.59 13.09 10.99
N GLU A 23 2.87 14.21 11.65
CA GLU A 23 4.10 14.96 11.38
C GLU A 23 5.34 14.10 11.62
N SER A 24 5.35 13.29 12.67
CA SER A 24 6.42 12.34 12.97
C SER A 24 6.66 11.37 11.80
N ASP A 25 5.61 10.87 11.16
CA ASP A 25 5.74 10.00 9.99
C ASP A 25 6.50 10.70 8.86
N VAL A 26 6.13 11.94 8.54
CA VAL A 26 6.74 12.71 7.45
C VAL A 26 8.21 13.05 7.76
N VAL A 27 8.50 13.54 8.96
CA VAL A 27 9.86 13.90 9.37
C VAL A 27 10.76 12.67 9.44
N SER A 28 10.27 11.56 10.00
CA SER A 28 11.02 10.31 10.07
C SER A 28 11.29 9.73 8.68
N PHE A 29 10.33 9.80 7.77
CA PHE A 29 10.51 9.33 6.40
C PHE A 29 11.50 10.20 5.62
N ALA A 30 11.47 11.52 5.80
CA ALA A 30 12.48 12.42 5.24
C ALA A 30 13.89 12.02 5.71
N GLY A 31 14.05 11.74 7.01
CA GLY A 31 15.32 11.28 7.59
C GLY A 31 15.76 9.93 7.05
N LEU A 32 14.84 8.98 6.91
CA LEU A 32 15.12 7.64 6.39
C LEU A 32 15.52 7.65 4.91
N SER A 33 14.78 8.40 4.09
CA SER A 33 14.93 8.42 2.63
C SER A 33 15.96 9.44 2.12
N GLY A 34 16.23 10.49 2.90
CA GLY A 34 16.99 11.65 2.44
C GLY A 34 16.17 12.65 1.62
N ASP A 35 14.86 12.45 1.48
CA ASP A 35 13.97 13.35 0.75
C ASP A 35 13.47 14.49 1.66
N PHE A 36 14.27 15.54 1.74
CA PHE A 36 13.99 16.77 2.48
C PHE A 36 13.45 17.90 1.59
N ILE A 37 12.75 17.59 0.52
CA ILE A 37 12.13 18.61 -0.32
C ILE A 37 11.23 19.51 0.56
N GLU A 38 11.34 20.82 0.36
CA GLU A 38 10.67 21.80 1.21
C GLU A 38 9.15 21.66 1.25
N LEU A 39 8.56 21.12 0.21
CA LEU A 39 7.13 20.78 0.18
C LEU A 39 6.69 19.84 1.33
N HIS A 40 7.62 19.01 1.82
CA HIS A 40 7.36 18.09 2.94
C HIS A 40 7.84 18.63 4.29
N THR A 41 8.79 19.58 4.28
CA THR A 41 9.56 19.93 5.49
C THR A 41 9.49 21.41 5.88
N ASN A 42 8.94 22.27 5.02
CA ASN A 42 8.91 23.72 5.24
C ASN A 42 7.49 24.26 5.07
N ASP A 43 6.84 24.60 6.18
CA ASP A 43 5.46 25.12 6.17
C ASP A 43 5.34 26.44 5.37
N GLU A 44 6.30 27.35 5.53
CA GLU A 44 6.24 28.64 4.84
C GLU A 44 6.39 28.49 3.32
N TYR A 45 7.26 27.57 2.89
CA TYR A 45 7.35 27.22 1.48
C TYR A 45 6.06 26.55 0.97
N ALA A 46 5.54 25.57 1.72
CA ALA A 46 4.35 24.82 1.33
C ALA A 46 3.12 25.72 1.14
N LYS A 47 2.98 26.79 1.90
CA LYS A 47 1.92 27.81 1.74
C LYS A 47 1.95 28.50 0.39
N THR A 48 3.11 28.58 -0.26
CA THR A 48 3.27 29.20 -1.59
C THR A 48 2.91 28.25 -2.73
N THR A 49 2.69 26.98 -2.45
CA THR A 49 2.34 25.95 -3.44
C THR A 49 0.83 25.84 -3.62
N PRO A 50 0.35 25.23 -4.71
CA PRO A 50 -1.08 24.97 -4.88
C PRO A 50 -1.72 24.13 -3.76
N PHE A 51 -0.93 23.39 -2.98
CA PHE A 51 -1.41 22.58 -1.86
C PHE A 51 -1.73 23.42 -0.61
N GLY A 52 -1.10 24.58 -0.43
CA GLY A 52 -1.32 25.49 0.70
C GLY A 52 -0.75 25.02 2.04
N GLN A 53 -0.25 23.79 2.12
CA GLN A 53 0.32 23.17 3.32
C GLN A 53 1.25 22.00 2.93
N ARG A 54 2.07 21.53 3.88
CA ARG A 54 2.93 20.37 3.64
C ARG A 54 2.11 19.15 3.28
N ILE A 55 2.60 18.37 2.33
CA ILE A 55 2.03 17.08 1.96
C ILE A 55 3.00 15.95 2.33
N ALA A 56 2.44 14.76 2.54
CA ALA A 56 3.23 13.56 2.76
C ALA A 56 3.93 13.13 1.45
N HIS A 57 5.11 12.52 1.58
CA HIS A 57 5.80 11.89 0.46
C HIS A 57 4.92 10.79 -0.13
N GLY A 58 4.82 10.73 -1.44
CA GLY A 58 4.09 9.63 -2.10
C GLY A 58 4.65 8.26 -1.72
N ALA A 59 5.98 8.12 -1.66
CA ALA A 59 6.64 6.89 -1.24
C ALA A 59 6.32 6.51 0.21
N LEU A 60 6.13 7.47 1.13
CA LEU A 60 5.66 7.22 2.49
C LEU A 60 4.26 6.59 2.47
N ILE A 61 3.33 7.15 1.70
CA ILE A 61 1.96 6.66 1.60
C ILE A 61 1.93 5.24 1.03
N PHE A 62 2.74 4.96 0.02
CA PHE A 62 2.90 3.60 -0.50
C PHE A 62 3.42 2.65 0.59
N SER A 63 4.47 3.03 1.32
CA SER A 63 5.04 2.22 2.40
C SER A 63 4.02 1.96 3.52
N VAL A 64 3.24 2.97 3.92
CA VAL A 64 2.16 2.84 4.90
C VAL A 64 1.09 1.88 4.40
N SER A 65 0.73 1.93 3.13
CA SER A 65 -0.27 1.03 2.54
C SER A 65 0.17 -0.44 2.63
N ILE A 66 1.44 -0.73 2.38
CA ILE A 66 2.00 -2.07 2.56
C ILE A 66 1.92 -2.49 4.03
N GLY A 67 2.29 -1.61 4.95
CA GLY A 67 2.21 -1.88 6.39
C GLY A 67 0.79 -2.19 6.86
N LEU A 68 -0.21 -1.44 6.41
CA LEU A 68 -1.61 -1.69 6.73
C LEU A 68 -2.08 -3.07 6.25
N MET A 69 -1.67 -3.48 5.04
CA MET A 69 -2.02 -4.79 4.50
C MET A 69 -1.34 -5.92 5.27
N THR A 70 -0.07 -5.79 5.61
CA THR A 70 0.67 -6.82 6.36
C THR A 70 0.09 -7.02 7.77
N GLN A 71 -0.43 -5.98 8.40
CA GLN A 71 -1.09 -6.07 9.71
C GLN A 71 -2.38 -6.90 9.71
N MET A 72 -2.93 -7.22 8.54
CA MET A 72 -4.06 -8.16 8.44
C MET A 72 -3.63 -9.62 8.62
N ASN A 73 -2.33 -9.91 8.64
CA ASN A 73 -1.73 -11.25 8.83
C ASN A 73 -2.24 -12.31 7.85
N LEU A 74 -2.65 -11.90 6.65
CA LEU A 74 -3.23 -12.83 5.67
C LEU A 74 -2.21 -13.76 5.02
N VAL A 75 -0.95 -13.33 4.91
CA VAL A 75 0.09 -14.08 4.17
C VAL A 75 1.40 -14.20 4.94
N THR A 76 1.40 -13.96 6.23
CA THR A 76 2.62 -13.90 7.06
C THR A 76 3.53 -15.11 6.88
N GLU A 77 2.94 -16.32 6.77
CA GLU A 77 3.69 -17.58 6.64
C GLU A 77 3.76 -18.09 5.20
N THR A 78 3.00 -17.49 4.29
CA THR A 78 2.85 -17.98 2.92
C THR A 78 3.42 -17.05 1.86
N VAL A 79 3.66 -15.76 2.17
CA VAL A 79 4.31 -14.84 1.23
C VAL A 79 5.74 -15.27 0.96
N LEU A 80 6.10 -15.32 -0.33
CA LEU A 80 7.45 -15.63 -0.79
C LEU A 80 8.18 -14.38 -1.27
N ALA A 81 7.48 -13.46 -1.93
CA ALA A 81 8.05 -12.21 -2.41
C ALA A 81 6.97 -11.17 -2.71
N PHE A 82 7.30 -9.92 -2.49
CA PHE A 82 6.64 -8.78 -3.11
C PHE A 82 7.19 -8.66 -4.54
N TYR A 83 6.41 -9.14 -5.51
CA TYR A 83 6.93 -9.43 -6.86
C TYR A 83 7.08 -8.18 -7.72
N GLY A 84 6.17 -7.23 -7.58
CA GLY A 84 6.22 -5.99 -8.36
C GLY A 84 4.98 -5.13 -8.21
N VAL A 85 5.06 -3.95 -8.80
CA VAL A 85 4.00 -2.94 -8.83
C VAL A 85 3.88 -2.39 -10.24
N ASP A 86 2.67 -2.32 -10.75
CA ASP A 86 2.34 -1.72 -12.04
C ASP A 86 1.33 -0.59 -11.85
N LYS A 87 1.28 0.32 -12.82
CA LYS A 87 0.27 1.38 -12.94
C LYS A 87 0.10 2.24 -11.68
N MET A 88 1.21 2.53 -10.99
CA MET A 88 1.17 3.38 -9.79
C MET A 88 0.91 4.84 -10.15
N ARG A 89 -0.08 5.44 -9.48
CA ARG A 89 -0.42 6.86 -9.63
C ARG A 89 -0.83 7.46 -8.30
N PHE A 90 -0.27 8.63 -8.02
CA PHE A 90 -0.67 9.49 -6.90
C PHE A 90 -1.76 10.44 -7.41
N THR A 91 -3.00 10.18 -7.05
CA THR A 91 -4.17 10.86 -7.62
C THR A 91 -4.59 12.11 -6.85
N LYS A 92 -4.23 12.17 -5.56
CA LYS A 92 -4.47 13.34 -4.68
C LYS A 92 -3.38 13.44 -3.63
N PRO A 93 -3.08 14.66 -3.13
CA PRO A 93 -2.15 14.83 -2.02
C PRO A 93 -2.72 14.21 -0.74
N VAL A 94 -1.82 13.74 0.12
CA VAL A 94 -2.13 13.36 1.49
C VAL A 94 -1.50 14.40 2.41
N PHE A 95 -2.32 15.03 3.23
CA PHE A 95 -1.88 16.03 4.20
C PHE A 95 -1.56 15.38 5.55
N ILE A 96 -0.71 16.03 6.32
CA ILE A 96 -0.50 15.65 7.72
C ILE A 96 -1.83 15.77 8.45
N GLY A 97 -2.24 14.70 9.14
CA GLY A 97 -3.54 14.61 9.81
C GLY A 97 -4.59 13.83 9.02
N ASP A 98 -4.36 13.56 7.72
CA ASP A 98 -5.24 12.67 6.96
C ASP A 98 -5.16 11.24 7.49
N THR A 99 -6.28 10.54 7.45
CA THR A 99 -6.36 9.12 7.80
C THR A 99 -6.56 8.30 6.55
N VAL A 100 -5.64 7.37 6.31
CA VAL A 100 -5.64 6.53 5.11
C VAL A 100 -5.96 5.08 5.45
N ARG A 101 -6.63 4.39 4.53
CA ARG A 101 -6.90 2.95 4.56
C ARG A 101 -6.71 2.37 3.16
N VAL A 102 -6.58 1.08 3.06
CA VAL A 102 -6.41 0.38 1.79
C VAL A 102 -7.64 -0.45 1.48
N ALA A 103 -8.14 -0.33 0.24
CA ALA A 103 -9.10 -1.24 -0.36
C ALA A 103 -8.41 -1.98 -1.51
N LYS A 104 -8.47 -3.30 -1.51
CA LYS A 104 -7.69 -4.15 -2.38
C LYS A 104 -8.55 -5.27 -2.93
N ARG A 105 -8.51 -5.49 -4.24
CA ARG A 105 -9.29 -6.51 -4.93
C ARG A 105 -8.37 -7.46 -5.68
N VAL A 106 -8.61 -8.76 -5.59
CA VAL A 106 -7.93 -9.77 -6.41
C VAL A 106 -8.43 -9.66 -7.85
N ILE A 107 -7.55 -9.37 -8.79
CA ILE A 107 -7.90 -9.23 -10.21
C ILE A 107 -7.31 -10.34 -11.11
N GLU A 108 -6.27 -11.02 -10.65
CA GLU A 108 -5.67 -12.13 -11.37
C GLU A 108 -5.00 -13.10 -10.40
N THR A 109 -5.11 -14.37 -10.70
CA THR A 109 -4.33 -15.43 -10.05
C THR A 109 -3.67 -16.27 -11.11
N ARG A 110 -2.37 -16.54 -10.98
CA ARG A 110 -1.60 -17.31 -11.95
C ARG A 110 -0.70 -18.32 -11.25
N GLU A 111 -0.82 -19.58 -11.59
CA GLU A 111 0.09 -20.62 -11.12
C GLU A 111 1.52 -20.37 -11.64
N MET A 112 2.49 -20.51 -10.75
CA MET A 112 3.91 -20.34 -11.04
C MET A 112 4.66 -21.63 -10.68
N GLY A 113 4.30 -22.74 -11.32
CA GLY A 113 4.78 -24.06 -11.01
C GLY A 113 3.99 -24.73 -9.88
N HIS A 114 4.52 -25.82 -9.31
CA HIS A 114 3.79 -26.67 -8.36
C HIS A 114 3.67 -26.10 -6.95
N SER A 115 4.63 -25.27 -6.54
CA SER A 115 4.77 -24.85 -5.13
C SER A 115 4.33 -23.40 -4.84
N ARG A 116 4.06 -22.59 -5.88
CA ARG A 116 3.80 -21.16 -5.73
C ARG A 116 2.83 -20.63 -6.78
N GLY A 117 2.20 -19.52 -6.49
CA GLY A 117 1.36 -18.79 -7.42
C GLY A 117 1.52 -17.29 -7.26
N LEU A 118 1.23 -16.55 -8.32
CA LEU A 118 1.25 -15.10 -8.37
C LEU A 118 -0.16 -14.56 -8.28
N ILE A 119 -0.37 -13.62 -7.37
CA ILE A 119 -1.64 -12.94 -7.18
C ILE A 119 -1.46 -11.48 -7.55
N THR A 120 -2.29 -10.97 -8.45
CA THR A 120 -2.34 -9.55 -8.80
C THR A 120 -3.55 -8.91 -8.13
N PHE A 121 -3.32 -7.79 -7.49
CA PHE A 121 -4.35 -6.98 -6.85
C PHE A 121 -4.48 -5.64 -7.54
N ASP A 122 -5.70 -5.14 -7.60
CA ASP A 122 -6.00 -3.72 -7.81
C ASP A 122 -6.17 -3.06 -6.45
N SER A 123 -5.31 -2.10 -6.13
CA SER A 123 -5.19 -1.51 -4.80
C SER A 123 -5.40 -0.02 -4.84
N LYS A 124 -6.20 0.48 -3.89
CA LYS A 124 -6.47 1.89 -3.70
C LYS A 124 -6.22 2.28 -2.26
N VAL A 125 -5.51 3.37 -2.07
CA VAL A 125 -5.40 4.03 -0.77
C VAL A 125 -6.41 5.17 -0.75
N LEU A 126 -7.27 5.15 0.25
CA LEU A 126 -8.38 6.09 0.42
C LEU A 126 -8.11 6.97 1.64
N ASN A 127 -8.45 8.26 1.55
CA ASN A 127 -8.44 9.16 2.70
C ASN A 127 -9.73 9.03 3.52
N GLN A 128 -9.89 9.84 4.58
CA GLN A 128 -11.07 9.86 5.45
C GLN A 128 -12.37 10.27 4.72
N HIS A 129 -12.27 10.89 3.56
CA HIS A 129 -13.42 11.28 2.73
C HIS A 129 -13.79 10.21 1.70
N GLY A 130 -13.10 9.06 1.70
CA GLY A 130 -13.30 8.01 0.69
C GLY A 130 -12.70 8.33 -0.67
N GLU A 131 -11.86 9.36 -0.76
CA GLU A 131 -11.21 9.75 -2.00
C GLU A 131 -9.94 8.92 -2.22
N THR A 132 -9.73 8.45 -3.45
CA THR A 132 -8.50 7.75 -3.82
C THR A 132 -7.33 8.72 -3.88
N VAL A 133 -6.31 8.48 -3.08
CA VAL A 133 -5.08 9.28 -3.03
C VAL A 133 -3.91 8.60 -3.73
N LEU A 134 -3.93 7.27 -3.79
CA LEU A 134 -2.94 6.44 -4.47
C LEU A 134 -3.63 5.22 -5.05
N ALA A 135 -3.32 4.86 -6.29
CA ALA A 135 -3.79 3.65 -6.95
C ALA A 135 -2.62 2.91 -7.56
N TYR A 136 -2.60 1.59 -7.44
CA TYR A 136 -1.57 0.74 -8.04
C TYR A 136 -2.07 -0.71 -8.18
N GLN A 137 -1.37 -1.47 -9.02
CA GLN A 137 -1.54 -2.92 -9.08
C GLN A 137 -0.29 -3.58 -8.51
N ASP A 138 -0.44 -4.35 -7.45
CA ASP A 138 0.67 -5.04 -6.82
C ASP A 138 0.54 -6.56 -6.96
N LYS A 139 1.69 -7.20 -6.97
CA LYS A 139 1.80 -8.65 -7.21
C LYS A 139 2.53 -9.30 -6.04
N LEU A 140 1.89 -10.33 -5.47
CA LEU A 140 2.48 -11.17 -4.44
C LEU A 140 2.72 -12.57 -4.96
N LEU A 141 3.92 -13.08 -4.72
CA LEU A 141 4.23 -14.49 -4.90
C LEU A 141 3.96 -15.22 -3.57
N VAL A 142 3.07 -16.21 -3.60
CA VAL A 142 2.58 -16.92 -2.41
C VAL A 142 2.76 -18.42 -2.56
N LYS A 143 2.96 -19.12 -1.46
CA LYS A 143 3.01 -20.59 -1.43
C LYS A 143 1.66 -21.17 -1.86
N ARG A 144 1.72 -22.26 -2.61
CA ARG A 144 0.58 -23.16 -2.83
C ARG A 144 0.47 -24.16 -1.68
N ARG A 145 -0.72 -24.69 -1.48
CA ARG A 145 -0.92 -25.78 -0.50
C ARG A 145 -0.03 -26.96 -0.89
N PRO A 146 0.64 -27.59 0.08
CA PRO A 146 1.34 -28.83 -0.17
C PRO A 146 0.36 -29.86 -0.77
N SER A 147 0.81 -30.61 -1.77
CA SER A 147 0.04 -31.75 -2.27
C SER A 147 -0.11 -32.77 -1.12
N GLU A 148 -1.31 -33.25 -0.90
CA GLU A 148 -1.47 -34.39 -0.03
C GLU A 148 -0.73 -35.57 -0.68
N THR A 149 0.33 -36.05 -0.02
CA THR A 149 1.08 -37.25 -0.40
C THR A 149 0.33 -38.46 0.07
#